data_cc539f2ee262d6060d4b83482f9950e4
#
_entry.id   cc539f2ee262d6060d4b83482f9950e4
#
_cell.length_a   1.000
_cell.length_b   1.000
_cell.length_c   1.000
_cell.angle_alpha   90.00
_cell.angle_beta   90.00
_cell.angle_gamma   90.00
#
_symmetry.space_group_name_H-M   'P 1'
#
loop_
_entity.id
_entity.type
_entity.pdbx_description
1 polymer ?
#
loop_
_entity_poly.entity_id
_entity_poly.type
_entity_poly.pdbx_seq_one_letter_code
_entity_poly.pdbx_strand_id
1 'polypeptide(L)'
;MSRWKKKADEKKISKWKISEHSTDHLLKAKSFVGGLLDLRKSEKLYRTYVKGVRNAALYNDEDKVYVDYKLDGTTTGRLSCTAYNAAKSMGVSFHTLPRETKNNIRSIFVAPPGFKFI
;
A
#
# COMPACT_ATOMS: atom_id res chain seq x y z
N MET A 1 -5.81 -6.60 26.09
CA MET A 1 -5.45 -8.05 25.99
C MET A 1 -5.44 -8.65 27.38
N SER A 2 -6.21 -9.68 27.61
CA SER A 2 -6.38 -10.23 28.95
C SER A 2 -5.17 -11.08 29.38
N ARG A 3 -4.81 -10.97 30.67
CA ARG A 3 -3.66 -11.62 31.31
C ARG A 3 -3.59 -13.14 31.11
N TRP A 4 -4.71 -13.81 30.86
CA TRP A 4 -4.77 -15.25 30.63
C TRP A 4 -4.39 -15.65 29.19
N LYS A 5 -4.57 -14.80 28.17
CA LYS A 5 -4.09 -15.06 26.81
C LYS A 5 -2.56 -15.12 26.75
N LYS A 6 -1.87 -14.20 27.42
CA LYS A 6 -0.39 -14.24 27.51
C LYS A 6 0.13 -15.56 28.09
N LYS A 7 -0.46 -16.06 29.18
CA LYS A 7 -0.06 -17.34 29.78
C LYS A 7 -0.32 -18.56 28.90
N ALA A 8 -1.37 -18.53 28.08
CA ALA A 8 -1.66 -19.62 27.14
C ALA A 8 -0.66 -19.65 25.97
N ASP A 9 -0.24 -18.47 25.48
CA ASP A 9 0.75 -18.35 24.41
C ASP A 9 2.16 -18.75 24.89
N GLU A 10 2.55 -18.36 26.11
CA GLU A 10 3.82 -18.77 26.70
C GLU A 10 3.90 -20.30 26.96
N LYS A 11 2.80 -20.92 27.40
CA LYS A 11 2.72 -22.39 27.55
C LYS A 11 2.76 -23.14 26.23
N LYS A 12 2.19 -22.56 25.15
CA LYS A 12 2.27 -23.14 23.80
C LYS A 12 3.69 -23.10 23.28
N ILE A 13 4.38 -21.98 23.43
CA ILE A 13 5.76 -21.79 22.96
C ILE A 13 6.74 -22.71 23.69
N SER A 14 6.59 -22.89 25.01
CA SER A 14 7.47 -23.74 25.80
C SER A 14 7.33 -25.25 25.52
N LYS A 15 6.22 -25.68 24.94
CA LYS A 15 5.96 -27.08 24.60
C LYS A 15 6.54 -27.51 23.24
N TRP A 16 6.97 -26.56 22.42
CA TRP A 16 7.57 -26.82 21.09
C TRP A 16 9.09 -26.84 21.21
N LYS A 17 9.64 -27.97 21.68
CA LYS A 17 11.06 -28.30 21.47
C LYS A 17 11.20 -28.63 19.96
N ILE A 18 11.49 -27.61 19.17
CA ILE A 18 11.75 -27.77 17.74
C ILE A 18 13.15 -28.38 17.62
N SER A 19 13.26 -29.58 17.06
CA SER A 19 14.54 -30.19 16.74
C SER A 19 15.31 -29.29 15.73
N GLU A 20 16.64 -29.26 15.77
CA GLU A 20 17.45 -28.43 14.86
C GLU A 20 17.10 -28.65 13.39
N HIS A 21 16.72 -29.86 13.01
CA HIS A 21 16.27 -30.20 11.65
C HIS A 21 14.93 -29.56 11.26
N SER A 22 14.07 -29.26 12.26
CA SER A 22 12.79 -28.60 12.09
C SER A 22 12.91 -27.08 11.90
N THR A 23 14.01 -26.47 12.37
CA THR A 23 14.22 -25.02 12.25
C THR A 23 14.59 -24.62 10.81
N ASP A 24 15.31 -25.44 10.07
CA ASP A 24 15.70 -25.12 8.69
C ASP A 24 14.48 -25.04 7.75
N HIS A 25 13.53 -25.96 7.89
CA HIS A 25 12.27 -25.89 7.13
C HIS A 25 11.44 -24.67 7.50
N LEU A 26 11.41 -24.28 8.77
CA LEU A 26 10.71 -23.08 9.23
C LEU A 26 11.36 -21.80 8.72
N LEU A 27 12.70 -21.75 8.68
CA LEU A 27 13.44 -20.62 8.12
C LEU A 27 13.19 -20.48 6.62
N LYS A 28 13.20 -21.58 5.87
CA LYS A 28 12.87 -21.61 4.44
C LYS A 28 11.42 -21.16 4.21
N ALA A 29 10.47 -21.68 4.99
CA ALA A 29 9.07 -21.27 4.92
C ALA A 29 8.88 -19.79 5.24
N LYS A 30 9.57 -19.25 6.26
CA LYS A 30 9.55 -17.83 6.62
C LYS A 30 10.10 -16.96 5.50
N SER A 31 11.20 -17.36 4.87
CA SER A 31 11.80 -16.65 3.74
C SER A 31 10.85 -16.63 2.53
N PHE A 32 10.24 -17.77 2.22
CA PHE A 32 9.26 -17.88 1.13
C PHE A 32 8.03 -17.00 1.37
N VAL A 33 7.45 -17.08 2.56
CA VAL A 33 6.29 -16.26 2.95
C VAL A 33 6.64 -14.76 2.93
N GLY A 34 7.85 -14.40 3.40
CA GLY A 34 8.36 -13.03 3.32
C GLY A 34 8.41 -12.53 1.88
N GLY A 35 9.00 -13.29 0.97
CA GLY A 35 9.04 -12.96 -0.45
C GLY A 35 7.65 -12.83 -1.09
N LEU A 36 6.72 -13.71 -0.73
CA LEU A 36 5.34 -13.65 -1.21
C LEU A 36 4.61 -12.38 -0.72
N LEU A 37 4.82 -11.99 0.53
CA LEU A 37 4.25 -10.76 1.08
C LEU A 37 4.80 -9.51 0.40
N ASP A 38 6.10 -9.48 0.12
CA ASP A 38 6.73 -8.36 -0.57
C ASP A 38 6.28 -8.27 -2.04
N LEU A 39 6.12 -9.40 -2.71
CA LEU A 39 5.53 -9.47 -4.05
C LEU A 39 4.11 -8.88 -4.04
N ARG A 40 3.26 -9.30 -3.10
CA ARG A 40 1.89 -8.78 -2.97
C ARG A 40 1.84 -7.28 -2.68
N LYS A 41 2.76 -6.78 -1.85
CA LYS A 41 2.88 -5.34 -1.59
C LYS A 41 3.24 -4.58 -2.87
N SER A 42 4.22 -5.06 -3.61
CA SER A 42 4.66 -4.45 -4.86
C SER A 42 3.57 -4.49 -5.94
N GLU A 43 2.87 -5.60 -6.07
CA GLU A 43 1.74 -5.74 -6.98
C GLU A 43 0.60 -4.77 -6.64
N LYS A 44 0.26 -4.64 -5.35
CA LYS A 44 -0.74 -3.68 -4.89
C LYS A 44 -0.33 -2.25 -5.22
N LEU A 45 0.92 -1.88 -4.97
CA LEU A 45 1.45 -0.55 -5.29
C LEU A 45 1.36 -0.28 -6.80
N TYR A 46 1.78 -1.22 -7.62
CA TYR A 46 1.71 -1.11 -9.07
C TYR A 46 0.27 -0.93 -9.56
N ARG A 47 -0.63 -1.82 -9.15
CA ARG A 47 -2.03 -1.77 -9.60
C ARG A 47 -2.77 -0.52 -9.13
N THR A 48 -2.53 -0.10 -7.88
CA THR A 48 -3.29 1.00 -7.27
C THR A 48 -2.78 2.37 -7.71
N TYR A 49 -1.47 2.53 -7.87
CA TYR A 49 -0.88 3.86 -8.09
C TYR A 49 -0.22 3.99 -9.46
N VAL A 50 0.73 3.12 -9.78
CA VAL A 50 1.53 3.25 -11.02
C VAL A 50 0.66 3.12 -12.26
N LYS A 51 -0.22 2.11 -12.28
CA LYS A 51 -1.13 1.89 -13.42
C LYS A 51 -2.08 3.08 -13.61
N GLY A 52 -2.60 3.65 -12.52
CA GLY A 52 -3.51 4.79 -12.59
C GLY A 52 -2.85 6.05 -13.14
N VAL A 53 -1.62 6.35 -12.70
CA VAL A 53 -0.83 7.49 -13.22
C VAL A 53 -0.47 7.27 -14.68
N ARG A 54 0.04 6.09 -15.03
CA ARG A 54 0.41 5.76 -16.41
C ARG A 54 -0.79 5.87 -17.36
N ASN A 55 -1.94 5.33 -16.96
CA ASN A 55 -3.13 5.40 -17.80
C ASN A 55 -3.62 6.85 -17.95
N ALA A 56 -3.57 7.66 -16.91
CA ALA A 56 -3.93 9.07 -17.00
C ALA A 56 -3.05 9.83 -18.00
N ALA A 57 -1.74 9.65 -17.94
CA ALA A 57 -0.80 10.27 -18.87
C ALA A 57 -1.04 9.80 -20.31
N LEU A 58 -1.27 8.51 -20.55
CA LEU A 58 -1.50 7.95 -21.88
C LEU A 58 -2.82 8.39 -22.51
N TYR A 59 -3.89 8.56 -21.71
CA TYR A 59 -5.21 8.89 -22.23
C TYR A 59 -5.42 10.38 -22.45
N ASN A 60 -4.78 11.22 -21.65
CA ASN A 60 -5.00 12.66 -21.71
C ASN A 60 -4.01 13.36 -22.64
N ASP A 61 -2.97 12.65 -23.12
CA ASP A 61 -1.84 13.22 -23.88
C ASP A 61 -1.19 14.43 -23.15
N GLU A 62 -1.35 14.44 -21.82
CA GLU A 62 -0.85 15.48 -20.93
C GLU A 62 -0.11 14.83 -19.76
N ASP A 63 0.99 15.42 -19.33
CA ASP A 63 1.72 15.01 -18.12
C ASP A 63 1.00 15.40 -16.81
N LYS A 64 -0.34 15.36 -16.81
CA LYS A 64 -1.18 15.74 -15.69
C LYS A 64 -2.03 14.59 -15.18
N VAL A 65 -2.13 14.49 -13.87
CA VAL A 65 -2.99 13.52 -13.18
C VAL A 65 -4.14 14.27 -12.52
N TYR A 66 -5.34 13.97 -12.97
CA TYR A 66 -6.56 14.54 -12.40
C TYR A 66 -7.10 13.69 -11.28
N VAL A 67 -7.72 14.34 -10.31
CA VAL A 67 -8.29 13.73 -9.11
C VAL A 67 -9.68 14.30 -8.90
N ASP A 68 -10.59 13.45 -8.48
CA ASP A 68 -11.96 13.86 -8.15
C ASP A 68 -12.11 14.01 -6.63
N TYR A 69 -12.44 15.22 -6.18
CA TYR A 69 -12.70 15.55 -4.78
C TYR A 69 -14.19 15.73 -4.53
N LYS A 70 -14.73 14.98 -3.58
CA LYS A 70 -16.13 15.09 -3.13
C LYS A 70 -16.19 15.67 -1.72
N LEU A 71 -16.94 16.74 -1.57
CA LEU A 71 -17.13 17.44 -0.29
C LEU A 71 -18.09 16.68 0.63
N ASP A 72 -19.06 15.98 0.06
CA ASP A 72 -20.15 15.27 0.72
C ASP A 72 -19.93 13.75 0.84
N GLY A 73 -18.74 13.27 0.47
CA GLY A 73 -18.43 11.85 0.40
C GLY A 73 -18.29 11.13 1.75
N THR A 74 -18.35 11.85 2.89
CA THR A 74 -18.20 11.27 4.22
C THR A 74 -19.16 11.89 5.24
N THR A 75 -19.70 11.07 6.13
CA THR A 75 -20.57 11.51 7.23
C THR A 75 -19.89 12.45 8.23
N THR A 76 -18.56 12.43 8.26
CA THR A 76 -17.74 13.26 9.16
C THR A 76 -17.35 14.62 8.57
N GLY A 77 -17.83 14.98 7.37
CA GLY A 77 -17.46 16.22 6.68
C GLY A 77 -16.02 16.26 6.15
N ARG A 78 -15.32 15.13 6.11
CA ARG A 78 -13.97 15.05 5.53
C ARG A 78 -14.05 15.00 4.01
N LEU A 79 -13.11 15.66 3.36
CA LEU A 79 -12.94 15.58 1.93
C LEU A 79 -12.68 14.13 1.50
N SER A 80 -13.45 13.63 0.55
CA SER A 80 -13.20 12.33 -0.08
C SER A 80 -12.47 12.54 -1.40
N CYS A 81 -11.48 11.72 -1.67
CA CYS A 81 -10.67 11.78 -2.89
C CYS A 81 -10.77 10.44 -3.62
N THR A 82 -11.21 10.47 -4.85
CA THR A 82 -11.29 9.30 -5.74
C THR A 82 -10.44 9.49 -6.98
N ALA A 83 -10.11 8.38 -7.66
CA ALA A 83 -9.49 8.46 -8.98
C ALA A 83 -10.46 9.07 -9.99
N TYR A 84 -9.98 9.94 -10.87
CA TYR A 84 -10.79 10.68 -11.85
C TYR A 84 -11.71 9.77 -12.67
N ASN A 85 -11.22 8.63 -13.15
CA ASN A 85 -12.02 7.64 -13.83
C ASN A 85 -11.65 6.22 -13.38
N ALA A 86 -12.30 5.75 -12.34
CA ALA A 86 -12.04 4.45 -11.76
C ALA A 86 -12.34 3.29 -12.73
N ALA A 87 -13.35 3.43 -13.59
CA ALA A 87 -13.73 2.41 -14.57
C ALA A 87 -12.62 2.16 -15.60
N LYS A 88 -11.91 3.21 -16.02
CA LYS A 88 -10.75 3.11 -16.92
C LYS A 88 -9.42 2.96 -16.18
N SER A 89 -9.42 2.80 -14.88
CA SER A 89 -8.22 2.78 -14.03
C SER A 89 -7.32 4.01 -14.26
N MET A 90 -7.93 5.19 -14.43
CA MET A 90 -7.23 6.47 -14.63
C MET A 90 -7.23 7.28 -13.35
N GLY A 91 -6.11 7.91 -13.06
CA GLY A 91 -5.94 8.73 -11.88
C GLY A 91 -5.62 7.93 -10.61
N VAL A 92 -5.42 8.65 -9.53
CA VAL A 92 -5.01 8.10 -8.23
C VAL A 92 -5.67 8.89 -7.12
N SER A 93 -6.08 8.21 -6.05
CA SER A 93 -6.52 8.90 -4.83
C SER A 93 -5.31 9.39 -4.04
N PHE A 94 -5.11 10.69 -3.94
CA PHE A 94 -3.98 11.26 -3.21
C PHE A 94 -4.03 11.02 -1.71
N HIS A 95 -5.21 10.86 -1.12
CA HIS A 95 -5.36 10.57 0.31
C HIS A 95 -4.77 9.20 0.71
N THR A 96 -4.71 8.27 -0.23
CA THR A 96 -4.24 6.90 0.02
C THR A 96 -2.79 6.67 -0.36
N LEU A 97 -2.08 7.69 -0.85
CA LEU A 97 -0.68 7.57 -1.22
C LEU A 97 0.17 7.17 -0.01
N PRO A 98 0.96 6.09 -0.10
CA PRO A 98 1.79 5.64 1.00
C PRO A 98 2.85 6.70 1.36
N ARG A 99 3.13 6.83 2.65
CA ARG A 99 4.17 7.72 3.18
C ARG A 99 5.54 7.05 3.24
N GLU A 100 5.60 5.74 2.97
CA GLU A 100 6.82 4.97 3.11
C GLU A 100 7.88 5.38 2.10
N THR A 101 9.08 5.53 2.61
CA THR A 101 10.26 6.01 1.87
C THR A 101 10.85 4.98 0.92
N LYS A 102 10.63 3.69 1.16
CA LYS A 102 11.21 2.60 0.36
C LYS A 102 10.75 2.59 -1.11
N ASN A 103 9.49 2.98 -1.34
CA ASN A 103 8.89 3.13 -2.66
C ASN A 103 8.29 4.52 -2.76
N ASN A 104 9.13 5.51 -3.02
CA ASN A 104 8.73 6.92 -2.99
C ASN A 104 7.81 7.28 -4.18
N ILE A 105 6.59 6.75 -4.18
CA ILE A 105 5.58 7.01 -5.22
C ILE A 105 5.24 8.50 -5.29
N ARG A 106 5.38 9.23 -4.19
CA ARG A 106 5.09 10.67 -4.15
C ARG A 106 6.05 11.50 -5.01
N SER A 107 7.27 11.05 -5.22
CA SER A 107 8.25 11.73 -6.06
C SER A 107 7.90 11.74 -7.56
N ILE A 108 6.93 10.93 -7.99
CA ILE A 108 6.41 10.94 -9.36
C ILE A 108 5.65 12.25 -9.64
N PHE A 109 5.05 12.83 -8.60
CA PHE A 109 4.28 14.05 -8.73
C PHE A 109 5.19 15.26 -8.57
N VAL A 110 5.30 16.04 -9.63
CA VAL A 110 6.11 17.27 -9.68
C VAL A 110 5.19 18.45 -9.86
N ALA A 111 5.44 19.55 -9.16
CA ALA A 111 4.69 20.78 -9.37
C ALA A 111 5.10 21.40 -10.73
N PRO A 112 4.16 21.99 -11.46
CA PRO A 112 4.49 22.72 -12.68
C PRO A 112 5.45 23.89 -12.42
N PRO A 113 6.18 24.38 -13.44
CA PRO A 113 7.06 25.52 -13.28
C PRO A 113 6.35 26.72 -12.64
N GLY A 114 6.94 27.31 -11.60
CA GLY A 114 6.35 28.42 -10.84
C GLY A 114 5.42 28.02 -9.69
N PHE A 115 5.14 26.75 -9.50
CA PHE A 115 4.32 26.22 -8.41
C PHE A 115 5.14 25.35 -7.46
N LYS A 116 4.67 25.23 -6.23
CA LYS A 116 5.25 24.34 -5.20
C LYS A 116 4.13 23.55 -4.53
N PHE A 117 4.41 22.30 -4.19
CA PHE A 117 3.56 21.56 -3.25
C PHE A 117 3.81 22.09 -1.84
N ILE A 118 2.73 22.30 -1.10
CA ILE A 118 2.74 22.73 0.30
C ILE A 118 2.51 21.49 1.20
#